data_ac2dad09434df6af7740bd4e3f9f5ff2
#
_entry.id   ac2dad09434df6af7740bd4e3f9f5ff2
#
_cell.length_a   1.000
_cell.length_b   1.000
_cell.length_c   1.000
_cell.angle_alpha   90.00
_cell.angle_beta   90.00
_cell.angle_gamma   90.00
#
_symmetry.space_group_name_H-M   'P 1'
#
loop_
_entity.id
_entity.type
_entity.pdbx_description
1 polymer ?
#
loop_
_entity_poly.entity_id
_entity_poly.type
_entity_poly.pdbx_seq_one_letter_code
_entity_poly.pdbx_strand_id
1 'polypeptide(L)'
;MSMRIGFGFDSHAFKPGVPLYIGGLLIDHPEGLAGHSDGDVLLHAITDALMGAVSAGDIGTFFPPSDPRWKGAASSLFLMTALDEIKTAGYKIVNIDTCLVMMRPKIAPIAGELRERVAELLGVKPGEVGIKAKTPEGLNQDGVAVAYATVLLESIEPGRDMKKFVATADVDEMDAVVESLVGRPRDLSALGRKVPAFDADDLT
;
A
#
# COMPACT_ATOMS: atom_id res chain seq x y z
N MET A 1 -25.08 -4.43 -3.22
CA MET A 1 -23.62 -4.64 -3.09
C MET A 1 -22.97 -4.00 -4.30
N SER A 2 -22.12 -3.01 -4.10
CA SER A 2 -21.36 -2.34 -5.17
C SER A 2 -19.94 -2.86 -5.16
N MET A 3 -19.35 -3.06 -6.35
CA MET A 3 -17.99 -3.55 -6.51
C MET A 3 -17.14 -2.45 -7.16
N ARG A 4 -15.87 -2.35 -6.75
CA ARG A 4 -14.90 -1.44 -7.34
C ARG A 4 -13.62 -2.19 -7.66
N ILE A 5 -12.98 -1.83 -8.75
CA ILE A 5 -11.66 -2.34 -9.13
C ILE A 5 -10.70 -1.16 -9.14
N GLY A 6 -9.52 -1.35 -8.56
CA GLY A 6 -8.41 -0.44 -8.68
C GLY A 6 -7.21 -1.11 -9.32
N PHE A 7 -6.43 -0.33 -10.05
CA PHE A 7 -5.16 -0.73 -10.63
C PHE A 7 -4.08 0.24 -10.18
N GLY A 8 -2.95 -0.28 -9.75
CA GLY A 8 -1.78 0.48 -9.37
C GLY A 8 -0.52 -0.05 -10.06
N PHE A 9 0.38 0.87 -10.30
CA PHE A 9 1.67 0.61 -10.93
C PHE A 9 2.72 1.50 -10.26
N ASP A 10 3.89 0.92 -9.99
CA ASP A 10 5.05 1.69 -9.58
C ASP A 10 6.35 1.06 -10.08
N SER A 11 7.41 1.86 -10.15
CA SER A 11 8.73 1.40 -10.60
C SER A 11 9.84 2.19 -9.94
N HIS A 12 10.88 1.48 -9.47
CA HIS A 12 12.05 2.06 -8.86
C HIS A 12 13.33 1.45 -9.39
N ALA A 13 14.34 2.30 -9.61
CA ALA A 13 15.68 1.83 -9.97
C ALA A 13 16.39 1.21 -8.76
N PHE A 14 17.18 0.16 -8.99
CA PHE A 14 18.08 -0.36 -7.97
C PHE A 14 19.19 0.65 -7.66
N LYS A 15 19.57 0.73 -6.39
CA LYS A 15 20.58 1.63 -5.89
C LYS A 15 21.46 0.90 -4.86
N PRO A 16 22.79 0.88 -5.05
CA PRO A 16 23.71 0.31 -4.07
C PRO A 16 23.66 1.02 -2.71
N GLY A 17 23.81 0.25 -1.64
CA GLY A 17 24.01 0.79 -0.29
C GLY A 17 22.74 1.36 0.37
N VAL A 18 21.55 1.13 -0.19
CA VAL A 18 20.28 1.40 0.49
C VAL A 18 19.59 0.08 0.82
N PRO A 19 18.80 0.00 1.92
CA PRO A 19 18.04 -1.21 2.26
C PRO A 19 17.02 -1.55 1.17
N LEU A 20 16.78 -2.84 0.94
CA LEU A 20 15.74 -3.32 0.03
C LEU A 20 14.49 -3.68 0.84
N TYR A 21 13.43 -2.91 0.65
CA TYR A 21 12.10 -3.23 1.17
C TYR A 21 11.18 -3.68 0.03
N ILE A 22 10.48 -4.79 0.23
CA ILE A 22 9.45 -5.31 -0.69
C ILE A 22 8.29 -5.84 0.15
N GLY A 23 7.10 -5.31 -0.04
CA GLY A 23 5.89 -5.72 0.67
C GLY A 23 5.98 -5.56 2.20
N GLY A 24 6.75 -4.58 2.68
CA GLY A 24 7.00 -4.34 4.10
C GLY A 24 8.00 -5.31 4.74
N LEU A 25 8.71 -6.13 3.95
CA LEU A 25 9.81 -6.97 4.41
C LEU A 25 11.16 -6.35 4.03
N LEU A 26 12.10 -6.35 4.97
CA LEU A 26 13.51 -6.07 4.69
C LEU A 26 14.16 -7.30 4.08
N ILE A 27 14.66 -7.17 2.86
CA ILE A 27 15.29 -8.26 2.12
C ILE A 27 16.82 -8.08 2.17
N ASP A 28 17.54 -9.16 2.52
CA ASP A 28 19.00 -9.16 2.50
C ASP A 28 19.50 -9.14 1.04
N HIS A 29 19.90 -7.96 0.59
CA HIS A 29 20.40 -7.71 -0.76
C HIS A 29 21.35 -6.50 -0.75
N PRO A 30 22.44 -6.50 -1.57
CA PRO A 30 23.43 -5.41 -1.58
C PRO A 30 22.90 -4.09 -2.16
N GLU A 31 21.79 -4.12 -2.89
CA GLU A 31 21.13 -2.98 -3.47
C GLU A 31 19.68 -2.93 -2.99
N GLY A 32 19.19 -1.76 -2.66
CA GLY A 32 17.76 -1.51 -2.44
C GLY A 32 17.17 -0.71 -3.59
N LEU A 33 15.98 -0.16 -3.39
CA LEU A 33 15.29 0.62 -4.41
C LEU A 33 15.40 2.12 -4.10
N ALA A 34 15.71 2.88 -5.15
CA ALA A 34 15.78 4.34 -5.05
C ALA A 34 14.36 4.90 -4.93
N GLY A 35 14.11 5.69 -3.90
CA GLY A 35 12.81 6.32 -3.68
C GLY A 35 12.96 7.53 -2.78
N HIS A 36 11.87 8.30 -2.65
CA HIS A 36 11.78 9.39 -1.68
C HIS A 36 11.48 8.83 -0.27
N SER A 37 10.72 7.74 -0.20
CA SER A 37 10.42 6.94 0.99
C SER A 37 11.45 5.81 1.17
N ASP A 38 11.05 4.67 1.73
CA ASP A 38 11.85 3.43 1.79
C ASP A 38 11.95 2.68 0.45
N GLY A 39 11.23 3.14 -0.59
CA GLY A 39 11.28 2.61 -1.95
C GLY A 39 10.55 1.28 -2.14
N ASP A 40 9.64 0.89 -1.26
CA ASP A 40 8.86 -0.35 -1.39
C ASP A 40 7.88 -0.27 -2.56
N VAL A 41 8.33 -0.68 -3.73
CA VAL A 41 7.59 -0.63 -4.99
C VAL A 41 6.26 -1.42 -4.94
N LEU A 42 6.21 -2.51 -4.15
CA LEU A 42 5.01 -3.33 -4.03
C LEU A 42 3.93 -2.64 -3.20
N LEU A 43 4.30 -2.07 -2.06
CA LEU A 43 3.35 -1.31 -1.23
C LEU A 43 2.87 -0.04 -1.93
N HIS A 44 3.73 0.63 -2.71
CA HIS A 44 3.32 1.79 -3.51
C HIS A 44 2.27 1.42 -4.56
N ALA A 45 2.50 0.36 -5.34
CA ALA A 45 1.52 -0.11 -6.32
C ALA A 45 0.19 -0.52 -5.68
N ILE A 46 0.21 -1.18 -4.51
CA ILE A 46 -1.00 -1.53 -3.76
C ILE A 46 -1.72 -0.27 -3.27
N THR A 47 -0.98 0.70 -2.74
CA THR A 47 -1.52 2.00 -2.29
C THR A 47 -2.28 2.70 -3.42
N ASP A 48 -1.66 2.82 -4.59
CA ASP A 48 -2.30 3.44 -5.76
C ASP A 48 -3.53 2.66 -6.25
N ALA A 49 -3.47 1.33 -6.22
CA ALA A 49 -4.63 0.51 -6.57
C ALA A 49 -5.82 0.76 -5.63
N LEU A 50 -5.59 0.86 -4.32
CA LEU A 50 -6.63 1.13 -3.33
C LEU A 50 -7.21 2.53 -3.49
N MET A 51 -6.36 3.56 -3.60
CA MET A 51 -6.78 4.95 -3.79
C MET A 51 -7.54 5.13 -5.11
N GLY A 52 -7.04 4.54 -6.19
CA GLY A 52 -7.69 4.58 -7.50
C GLY A 52 -9.06 3.92 -7.51
N ALA A 53 -9.26 2.81 -6.77
CA ALA A 53 -10.54 2.12 -6.66
C ALA A 53 -11.66 3.01 -6.12
N VAL A 54 -11.33 3.96 -5.24
CA VAL A 54 -12.30 4.91 -4.64
C VAL A 54 -12.19 6.33 -5.23
N SER A 55 -11.42 6.49 -6.30
CA SER A 55 -11.20 7.78 -6.99
C SER A 55 -10.58 8.86 -6.10
N ALA A 56 -9.78 8.46 -5.12
CA ALA A 56 -9.10 9.38 -4.18
C ALA A 56 -7.82 10.01 -4.76
N GLY A 57 -7.38 9.60 -5.94
CA GLY A 57 -6.12 10.04 -6.56
C GLY A 57 -5.02 8.98 -6.45
N ASP A 58 -3.79 9.42 -6.21
CA ASP A 58 -2.59 8.59 -6.15
C ASP A 58 -1.73 8.91 -4.92
N ILE A 59 -0.67 8.12 -4.72
CA ILE A 59 0.28 8.33 -3.63
C ILE A 59 0.92 9.73 -3.66
N GLY A 60 1.18 10.28 -4.84
CA GLY A 60 1.79 11.60 -5.01
C GLY A 60 0.87 12.75 -4.60
N THR A 61 -0.44 12.56 -4.70
CA THR A 61 -1.45 13.52 -4.24
C THR A 61 -1.43 13.66 -2.71
N PHE A 62 -1.30 12.56 -1.98
CA PHE A 62 -1.28 12.54 -0.51
C PHE A 62 0.11 12.79 0.08
N PHE A 63 1.14 12.30 -0.60
CA PHE A 63 2.53 12.30 -0.13
C PHE A 63 3.48 12.88 -1.17
N PRO A 64 3.34 14.18 -1.50
CA PRO A 64 4.14 14.79 -2.56
C PRO A 64 5.64 14.68 -2.26
N PRO A 65 6.47 14.28 -3.24
CA PRO A 65 7.92 14.11 -3.05
C PRO A 65 8.64 15.41 -2.66
N SER A 66 8.02 16.56 -2.87
CA SER A 66 8.53 17.87 -2.44
C SER A 66 8.42 18.10 -0.95
N ASP A 67 7.62 17.32 -0.22
CA ASP A 67 7.45 17.44 1.22
C ASP A 67 8.52 16.64 1.97
N PRO A 68 9.44 17.30 2.70
CA PRO A 68 10.53 16.63 3.39
C PRO A 68 10.07 15.68 4.51
N ARG A 69 8.82 15.76 4.96
CA ARG A 69 8.26 14.87 5.98
C ARG A 69 8.26 13.41 5.55
N TRP A 70 8.14 13.16 4.25
CA TRP A 70 8.04 11.82 3.69
C TRP A 70 9.38 11.22 3.28
N LYS A 71 10.46 11.96 3.44
CA LYS A 71 11.80 11.47 3.12
C LYS A 71 12.20 10.32 4.04
N GLY A 72 12.39 9.14 3.45
CA GLY A 72 12.71 7.91 4.18
C GLY A 72 11.56 7.37 5.03
N ALA A 73 10.31 7.82 4.80
CA ALA A 73 9.15 7.28 5.46
C ALA A 73 8.90 5.83 5.04
N ALA A 74 8.40 5.01 5.96
CA ALA A 74 7.98 3.65 5.64
C ALA A 74 6.74 3.65 4.74
N SER A 75 6.76 2.90 3.64
CA SER A 75 5.64 2.82 2.69
C SER A 75 4.37 2.22 3.30
N SER A 76 4.50 1.50 4.42
CA SER A 76 3.35 1.04 5.21
C SER A 76 2.48 2.19 5.72
N LEU A 77 3.03 3.37 5.98
CA LEU A 77 2.26 4.56 6.35
C LEU A 77 1.35 5.04 5.21
N PHE A 78 1.85 4.97 3.98
CA PHE A 78 1.07 5.33 2.80
C PHE A 78 -0.06 4.32 2.57
N LEU A 79 0.24 3.04 2.76
CA LEU A 79 -0.76 1.97 2.69
C LEU A 79 -1.87 2.15 3.72
N MET A 80 -1.53 2.50 4.98
CA MET A 80 -2.52 2.77 6.02
C MET A 80 -3.47 3.91 5.64
N THR A 81 -2.94 4.99 5.04
CA THR A 81 -3.78 6.08 4.54
C THR A 81 -4.74 5.60 3.45
N ALA A 82 -4.28 4.77 2.51
CA ALA A 82 -5.16 4.21 1.48
C ALA A 82 -6.25 3.30 2.07
N LEU A 83 -5.94 2.54 3.12
CA LEU A 83 -6.92 1.74 3.85
C LEU A 83 -7.99 2.62 4.53
N ASP A 84 -7.60 3.75 5.09
CA ASP A 84 -8.54 4.71 5.69
C ASP A 84 -9.43 5.36 4.61
N GLU A 85 -8.88 5.67 3.43
CA GLU A 85 -9.65 6.21 2.31
C GLU A 85 -10.72 5.22 1.82
N ILE A 86 -10.38 3.94 1.59
CA ILE A 86 -11.37 2.95 1.16
C ILE A 86 -12.44 2.70 2.23
N LYS A 87 -12.05 2.70 3.51
CA LYS A 87 -12.96 2.55 4.64
C LYS A 87 -13.93 3.74 4.74
N THR A 88 -13.41 4.97 4.60
CA THR A 88 -14.20 6.20 4.61
C THR A 88 -15.19 6.23 3.45
N ALA A 89 -14.79 5.72 2.28
CA ALA A 89 -15.66 5.55 1.12
C ALA A 89 -16.68 4.40 1.27
N GLY A 90 -16.66 3.65 2.37
CA GLY A 90 -17.59 2.56 2.67
C GLY A 90 -17.29 1.26 1.95
N TYR A 91 -16.01 0.98 1.67
CA TYR A 91 -15.55 -0.24 1.00
C TYR A 91 -14.61 -1.06 1.86
N LYS A 92 -14.53 -2.35 1.57
CA LYS A 92 -13.53 -3.30 2.10
C LYS A 92 -12.89 -4.09 0.97
N ILE A 93 -11.70 -4.61 1.24
CA ILE A 93 -10.96 -5.44 0.30
C ILE A 93 -11.62 -6.82 0.21
N VAL A 94 -11.78 -7.32 -1.01
CA VAL A 94 -12.18 -8.71 -1.31
C VAL A 94 -10.96 -9.54 -1.63
N ASN A 95 -10.10 -9.06 -2.53
CA ASN A 95 -8.80 -9.65 -2.83
C ASN A 95 -7.87 -8.63 -3.51
N ILE A 96 -6.58 -8.96 -3.47
CA ILE A 96 -5.52 -8.23 -4.17
C ILE A 96 -4.70 -9.22 -4.97
N ASP A 97 -4.37 -8.88 -6.20
CA ASP A 97 -3.47 -9.64 -7.05
C ASP A 97 -2.34 -8.74 -7.52
N THR A 98 -1.10 -9.21 -7.35
CA THR A 98 0.10 -8.43 -7.65
C THR A 98 1.06 -9.17 -8.56
N CYS A 99 1.87 -8.42 -9.30
CA CYS A 99 2.95 -8.94 -10.12
C CYS A 99 4.20 -8.06 -9.96
N LEU A 100 5.27 -8.64 -9.42
CA LEU A 100 6.59 -8.02 -9.37
C LEU A 100 7.39 -8.41 -10.61
N VAL A 101 8.01 -7.46 -11.28
CA VAL A 101 8.91 -7.70 -12.40
C VAL A 101 10.29 -7.17 -12.02
N MET A 102 11.25 -8.07 -11.81
CA MET A 102 12.62 -7.74 -11.40
C MET A 102 13.57 -8.91 -11.63
N MET A 103 14.83 -8.61 -11.91
CA MET A 103 15.85 -9.65 -12.12
C MET A 103 16.29 -10.30 -10.81
N ARG A 104 16.44 -9.50 -9.77
CA ARG A 104 16.96 -9.89 -8.44
C ARG A 104 16.41 -8.99 -7.32
N PRO A 105 16.33 -9.54 -6.08
CA PRO A 105 16.47 -10.95 -5.76
C PRO A 105 15.35 -11.82 -6.35
N LYS A 106 15.52 -13.15 -6.32
CA LYS A 106 14.41 -14.07 -6.69
C LYS A 106 13.33 -14.01 -5.63
N ILE A 107 12.11 -13.71 -6.04
CA ILE A 107 10.96 -13.56 -5.14
C ILE A 107 10.31 -14.89 -4.76
N ALA A 108 10.40 -15.90 -5.64
CA ALA A 108 9.75 -17.19 -5.41
C ALA A 108 10.05 -17.83 -4.04
N PRO A 109 11.30 -17.81 -3.51
CA PRO A 109 11.59 -18.38 -2.20
C PRO A 109 10.91 -17.67 -1.03
N ILE A 110 10.62 -16.39 -1.15
CA ILE A 110 10.06 -15.54 -0.09
C ILE A 110 8.59 -15.14 -0.35
N ALA A 111 7.99 -15.64 -1.44
CA ALA A 111 6.62 -15.26 -1.84
C ALA A 111 5.57 -15.61 -0.78
N GLY A 112 5.79 -16.67 -0.01
CA GLY A 112 4.93 -17.05 1.12
C GLY A 112 4.96 -16.00 2.23
N GLU A 113 6.16 -15.64 2.66
CA GLU A 113 6.39 -14.62 3.70
C GLU A 113 5.88 -13.23 3.26
N LEU A 114 6.16 -12.85 2.02
CA LEU A 114 5.62 -11.61 1.44
C LEU A 114 4.08 -11.58 1.47
N ARG A 115 3.44 -12.70 1.12
CA ARG A 115 1.98 -12.81 1.14
C ARG A 115 1.42 -12.63 2.55
N GLU A 116 2.02 -13.30 3.52
CA GLU A 116 1.62 -13.18 4.92
C GLU A 116 1.78 -11.76 5.43
N ARG A 117 2.93 -11.13 5.14
CA ARG A 117 3.19 -9.76 5.56
C ARG A 117 2.26 -8.73 4.92
N VAL A 118 2.03 -8.83 3.62
CA VAL A 118 1.09 -7.94 2.93
C VAL A 118 -0.34 -8.14 3.44
N ALA A 119 -0.75 -9.39 3.68
CA ALA A 119 -2.06 -9.69 4.23
C ALA A 119 -2.25 -9.10 5.64
N GLU A 120 -1.21 -9.20 6.50
CA GLU A 120 -1.19 -8.58 7.82
C GLU A 120 -1.36 -7.05 7.73
N LEU A 121 -0.57 -6.38 6.90
CA LEU A 121 -0.64 -4.93 6.70
C LEU A 121 -2.01 -4.46 6.19
N LEU A 122 -2.67 -5.28 5.38
CA LEU A 122 -3.97 -4.98 4.78
C LEU A 122 -5.17 -5.39 5.68
N GLY A 123 -4.93 -6.15 6.74
CA GLY A 123 -5.99 -6.70 7.58
C GLY A 123 -6.86 -7.74 6.87
N VAL A 124 -6.29 -8.49 5.92
CA VAL A 124 -6.98 -9.53 5.14
C VAL A 124 -6.34 -10.90 5.35
N LYS A 125 -6.96 -11.97 4.84
CA LYS A 125 -6.37 -13.31 4.93
C LYS A 125 -5.28 -13.51 3.86
N PRO A 126 -4.22 -14.30 4.14
CA PRO A 126 -3.20 -14.59 3.14
C PRO A 126 -3.74 -15.16 1.82
N GLY A 127 -4.85 -15.90 1.85
CA GLY A 127 -5.51 -16.42 0.65
C GLY A 127 -6.18 -15.36 -0.22
N GLU A 128 -6.34 -14.13 0.27
CA GLU A 128 -6.90 -12.99 -0.45
C GLU A 128 -5.80 -12.14 -1.11
N VAL A 129 -4.51 -12.51 -0.95
CA VAL A 129 -3.35 -11.80 -1.50
C VAL A 129 -2.60 -12.68 -2.49
N GLY A 130 -2.60 -12.30 -3.77
CA GLY A 130 -1.81 -12.92 -4.83
C GLY A 130 -0.47 -12.22 -4.99
N ILE A 131 0.64 -12.98 -4.88
CA ILE A 131 2.00 -12.49 -5.18
C ILE A 131 2.58 -13.31 -6.32
N LYS A 132 2.81 -12.68 -7.45
CA LYS A 132 3.47 -13.26 -8.62
C LYS A 132 4.77 -12.52 -8.89
N ALA A 133 5.77 -13.22 -9.42
CA ALA A 133 7.01 -12.60 -9.84
C ALA A 133 7.37 -13.05 -11.26
N LYS A 134 7.95 -12.12 -12.01
CA LYS A 134 8.43 -12.30 -13.38
C LYS A 134 9.83 -11.71 -13.51
N THR A 135 10.58 -12.24 -14.46
CA THR A 135 11.81 -11.60 -14.95
C THR A 135 11.46 -10.71 -16.14
N PRO A 136 12.22 -9.64 -16.41
CA PRO A 136 11.95 -8.74 -17.53
C PRO A 136 12.29 -9.34 -18.92
N GLU A 137 12.75 -10.59 -18.99
CA GLU A 137 12.96 -11.38 -20.21
C GLU A 137 13.75 -10.63 -21.32
N GLY A 138 14.81 -9.90 -20.92
CA GLY A 138 15.67 -9.19 -21.85
C GLY A 138 15.15 -7.83 -22.35
N LEU A 139 14.14 -7.25 -21.70
CA LEU A 139 13.61 -5.93 -22.04
C LEU A 139 14.46 -4.76 -21.49
N ASN A 140 15.74 -4.97 -21.19
CA ASN A 140 16.68 -3.97 -20.65
C ASN A 140 16.21 -3.31 -19.34
N GLN A 141 15.46 -4.02 -18.51
CA GLN A 141 14.97 -3.55 -17.21
C GLN A 141 15.71 -4.20 -16.02
N ASP A 142 16.93 -4.64 -16.22
CA ASP A 142 17.71 -5.36 -15.21
C ASP A 142 18.04 -4.51 -13.97
N GLY A 143 18.06 -3.19 -14.13
CA GLY A 143 18.33 -2.22 -13.09
C GLY A 143 17.06 -1.63 -12.43
N VAL A 144 15.88 -2.21 -12.68
CA VAL A 144 14.59 -1.66 -12.23
C VAL A 144 13.75 -2.77 -11.59
N ALA A 145 13.07 -2.46 -10.53
CA ALA A 145 11.94 -3.24 -10.01
C ALA A 145 10.63 -2.55 -10.40
N VAL A 146 9.69 -3.33 -10.88
CA VAL A 146 8.35 -2.86 -11.28
C VAL A 146 7.31 -3.67 -10.53
N ALA A 147 6.27 -3.01 -10.03
CA ALA A 147 5.14 -3.66 -9.39
C ALA A 147 3.83 -3.25 -10.06
N TYR A 148 2.97 -4.21 -10.24
CA TYR A 148 1.58 -4.05 -10.64
C TYR A 148 0.70 -4.60 -9.52
N ALA A 149 -0.38 -3.89 -9.20
CA ALA A 149 -1.40 -4.34 -8.27
C ALA A 149 -2.80 -4.12 -8.85
N THR A 150 -3.67 -5.08 -8.60
CA THR A 150 -5.10 -4.95 -8.87
C THR A 150 -5.84 -5.31 -7.61
N VAL A 151 -6.78 -4.46 -7.21
CA VAL A 151 -7.62 -4.69 -6.02
C VAL A 151 -9.08 -4.82 -6.43
N LEU A 152 -9.77 -5.71 -5.77
CA LEU A 152 -11.23 -5.79 -5.82
C LEU A 152 -11.77 -5.39 -4.46
N LEU A 153 -12.64 -4.39 -4.46
CA LEU A 153 -13.34 -3.89 -3.28
C LEU A 153 -14.83 -4.21 -3.39
N GLU A 154 -15.49 -4.39 -2.26
CA GLU A 154 -16.94 -4.45 -2.18
C GLU A 154 -17.47 -3.45 -1.15
N SER A 155 -18.68 -2.91 -1.39
CA SER A 155 -19.33 -1.99 -0.45
C SER A 155 -19.68 -2.70 0.85
N ILE A 156 -19.42 -2.02 1.96
CA ILE A 156 -19.87 -2.42 3.29
C ILE A 156 -21.37 -2.09 3.36
N GLU A 157 -22.23 -3.10 3.53
CA GLU A 157 -23.68 -2.88 3.69
C GLU A 157 -23.93 -2.13 5.00
N PRO A 158 -24.68 -1.01 4.98
CA PRO A 158 -25.04 -0.32 6.20
C PRO A 158 -25.89 -1.26 7.09
N GLY A 159 -25.32 -1.72 8.19
CA GLY A 159 -26.06 -2.44 9.21
C GLY A 159 -25.65 -3.88 9.53
N ARG A 160 -24.84 -4.57 8.72
CA ARG A 160 -24.36 -5.92 9.03
C ARG A 160 -22.92 -6.01 9.56
N ASP A 161 -22.03 -5.19 9.07
CA ASP A 161 -20.59 -5.30 9.37
C ASP A 161 -19.99 -4.16 10.20
N MET A 162 -20.63 -2.98 10.24
CA MET A 162 -20.10 -1.84 11.01
C MET A 162 -19.90 -2.15 12.49
N LYS A 163 -20.79 -2.94 13.09
CA LYS A 163 -20.65 -3.34 14.51
C LYS A 163 -19.50 -4.32 14.75
N LYS A 164 -19.16 -5.14 13.75
CA LYS A 164 -18.04 -6.09 13.85
C LYS A 164 -16.70 -5.39 13.59
N PHE A 165 -16.69 -4.44 12.67
CA PHE A 165 -15.48 -3.71 12.28
C PHE A 165 -15.03 -2.72 13.36
N VAL A 166 -15.96 -2.04 14.02
CA VAL A 166 -15.66 -1.15 15.16
C VAL A 166 -15.28 -1.94 16.42
N ALA A 167 -15.76 -3.18 16.56
CA ALA A 167 -15.45 -4.03 17.73
C ALA A 167 -14.09 -4.75 17.62
N THR A 168 -13.47 -4.80 16.45
CA THR A 168 -12.15 -5.44 16.24
C THR A 168 -11.01 -4.46 16.04
N ALA A 169 -11.29 -3.19 15.81
CA ALA A 169 -10.28 -2.14 15.82
C ALA A 169 -10.14 -1.62 17.26
N ASP A 170 -9.40 -2.37 18.08
CA ASP A 170 -8.88 -1.82 19.32
C ASP A 170 -7.84 -0.77 18.93
N VAL A 171 -8.20 0.50 19.13
CA VAL A 171 -7.36 1.66 18.79
C VAL A 171 -6.02 1.56 19.52
N ASP A 172 -6.02 0.99 20.72
CA ASP A 172 -4.83 0.79 21.55
C ASP A 172 -3.91 -0.31 20.99
N GLU A 173 -4.45 -1.32 20.29
CA GLU A 173 -3.67 -2.36 19.61
C GLU A 173 -3.07 -1.85 18.31
N MET A 174 -3.77 -0.98 17.57
CA MET A 174 -3.24 -0.31 16.39
C MET A 174 -2.11 0.68 16.73
N ASP A 175 -2.24 1.43 17.82
CA ASP A 175 -1.19 2.33 18.29
C ASP A 175 0.07 1.55 18.74
N ALA A 176 -0.08 0.40 19.37
CA ALA A 176 1.03 -0.48 19.76
C ALA A 176 1.74 -1.10 18.54
N VAL A 177 1.03 -1.45 17.47
CA VAL A 177 1.59 -1.94 16.20
C VAL A 177 2.33 -0.80 15.48
N VAL A 178 1.77 0.40 15.45
CA VAL A 178 2.41 1.59 14.89
C VAL A 178 3.68 1.96 15.68
N GLU A 179 3.64 1.94 17.00
CA GLU A 179 4.83 2.16 17.85
C GLU A 179 5.92 1.12 17.63
N SER A 180 5.55 -0.14 17.45
CA SER A 180 6.49 -1.24 17.20
C SER A 180 7.15 -1.18 15.81
N LEU A 181 6.43 -0.64 14.80
CA LEU A 181 6.87 -0.62 13.39
C LEU A 181 7.60 0.68 13.00
N VAL A 182 7.37 1.80 13.70
CA VAL A 182 7.82 3.13 13.24
C VAL A 182 8.72 3.81 14.27
N GLY A 183 8.87 3.27 15.49
CA GLY A 183 9.47 4.03 16.60
C GLY A 183 8.67 5.32 16.82
N ARG A 184 8.34 5.69 18.03
CA ARG A 184 7.46 6.77 18.52
C ARG A 184 6.75 7.60 17.45
N PRO A 185 5.43 7.62 17.38
CA PRO A 185 4.66 8.40 16.42
C PRO A 185 4.99 9.88 16.54
N ARG A 186 5.36 10.51 15.42
CA ARG A 186 5.29 11.96 15.31
C ARG A 186 3.81 12.34 15.31
N ASP A 187 3.46 13.31 16.14
CA ASP A 187 2.11 13.86 16.31
C ASP A 187 1.37 14.04 14.97
N LEU A 188 0.41 13.17 14.68
CA LEU A 188 -0.43 13.22 13.48
C LEU A 188 -1.54 14.27 13.60
N SER A 189 -1.70 14.94 14.75
CA SER A 189 -2.71 15.97 14.97
C SER A 189 -2.45 17.23 14.11
N ALA A 190 -1.25 17.38 13.56
CA ALA A 190 -0.88 18.48 12.65
C ALA A 190 -1.29 18.23 11.19
N LEU A 191 -1.81 17.06 10.82
CA LEU A 191 -2.42 16.78 9.52
C LEU A 191 -3.81 17.44 9.48
N GLY A 192 -3.83 18.76 9.32
CA GLY A 192 -5.07 19.52 9.16
C GLY A 192 -5.92 18.94 8.03
N ARG A 193 -7.01 18.28 8.40
CA ARG A 193 -8.05 17.83 7.47
C ARG A 193 -8.59 19.05 6.71
N LYS A 194 -8.11 19.25 5.48
CA LYS A 194 -8.85 19.93 4.43
C LYS A 194 -9.23 18.86 3.40
N VAL A 195 -10.27 18.10 3.69
CA VAL A 195 -11.03 17.42 2.68
C VAL A 195 -11.86 18.49 2.00
N PRO A 196 -11.73 18.76 0.68
CA PRO A 196 -12.70 19.60 -0.02
C PRO A 196 -14.05 18.90 0.08
N ALA A 197 -15.05 19.57 0.64
CA ALA A 197 -16.41 19.12 0.60
C ALA A 197 -16.81 19.02 -0.88
N PHE A 198 -17.16 17.81 -1.32
CA PHE A 198 -17.75 17.59 -2.64
C PHE A 198 -19.19 18.11 -2.56
N ASP A 199 -19.45 19.23 -3.21
CA ASP A 199 -20.80 19.79 -3.32
C ASP A 199 -21.55 18.98 -4.38
N ALA A 200 -22.67 18.37 -3.97
CA ALA A 200 -23.47 17.51 -4.83
C ALA A 200 -24.20 18.28 -5.96
N ASP A 201 -24.09 19.60 -6.00
CA ASP A 201 -24.76 20.47 -6.95
C ASP A 201 -23.96 20.77 -8.23
N ASP A 202 -22.72 20.24 -8.36
CA ASP A 202 -21.88 20.44 -9.56
C ASP A 202 -22.13 19.41 -10.68
N LEU A 203 -23.23 18.66 -10.63
CA LEU A 203 -23.64 17.67 -11.65
C LEU A 203 -24.95 18.07 -12.34
N THR A 204 -25.05 19.30 -12.86
CA THR A 204 -26.09 19.63 -13.87
C THR A 204 -25.50 20.26 -15.12
#